data_b8b9bb8752ae64a33a35c4ffc1446fea
#
_entry.id   b8b9bb8752ae64a33a35c4ffc1446fea
#
_cell.length_a   1.000
_cell.length_b   1.000
_cell.length_c   1.000
_cell.angle_alpha   90.00
_cell.angle_beta   90.00
_cell.angle_gamma   90.00
#
_symmetry.space_group_name_H-M   'P 1'
#
loop_
_entity.id
_entity.type
_entity.pdbx_description
1 polymer ?
#
loop_
_entity_poly.entity_id
_entity_poly.type
_entity_poly.pdbx_seq_one_letter_code
_entity_poly.pdbx_strand_id
1 'polypeptide(L)'
;MAAFINNDITAAGLLVLAKGVAGKQINYTKIVLGDGYLEEGQTPRSLTGVVSPKATIDITKCVVNGDGTVTVGGVFTNDQTNDGFYYRELGLYADDPDEDVGEVLYCYGNCGDLAEWIPPTGGATIVEKTIDIVTAIGTATNVTAYIPADAYATKEDYENYKAIALAAQATANQAILLAQQAVGIAEQAAAAVVDLSNVVQQNTSKITTLWDAVFGDITTNPFQITFANLDDITLTSGVWNATLQRLEC
;
A
#
# COMPACT_ATOMS: atom_id res chain seq x y z
N MET A 1 8.14 10.54 37.13
CA MET A 1 7.84 9.57 36.03
C MET A 1 8.03 8.18 36.62
N ALA A 2 7.03 7.31 36.49
CA ALA A 2 7.14 5.93 36.94
C ALA A 2 8.29 5.22 36.20
N ALA A 3 9.11 4.46 36.94
CA ALA A 3 10.27 3.74 36.41
C ALA A 3 10.08 2.22 36.64
N PHE A 4 9.64 1.53 35.60
CA PHE A 4 9.38 0.09 35.66
C PHE A 4 10.68 -0.70 35.60
N ILE A 5 11.11 -1.21 36.78
CA ILE A 5 12.34 -1.95 36.94
C ILE A 5 12.12 -3.47 36.95
N ASN A 6 10.88 -3.92 37.22
CA ASN A 6 10.48 -5.33 37.22
C ASN A 6 9.47 -5.57 36.09
N ASN A 7 9.95 -6.00 34.93
CA ASN A 7 9.10 -6.30 33.77
C ASN A 7 9.48 -7.66 33.20
N ASP A 8 8.49 -8.45 32.84
CA ASP A 8 8.71 -9.72 32.16
C ASP A 8 7.44 -10.13 31.38
N ILE A 9 7.62 -11.04 30.43
CA ILE A 9 6.51 -11.76 29.82
C ILE A 9 6.02 -12.78 30.81
N THR A 10 4.71 -12.86 31.03
CA THR A 10 4.10 -13.83 31.94
C THR A 10 4.21 -15.26 31.41
N ALA A 11 3.93 -16.24 32.25
CA ALA A 11 3.88 -17.64 31.82
C ALA A 11 2.83 -17.86 30.72
N ALA A 12 1.65 -17.21 30.81
CA ALA A 12 0.61 -17.23 29.76
C ALA A 12 1.08 -16.52 28.51
N GLY A 13 1.72 -15.35 28.65
CA GLY A 13 2.27 -14.59 27.50
C GLY A 13 3.34 -15.37 26.74
N LEU A 14 4.19 -16.16 27.45
CA LEU A 14 5.16 -17.04 26.79
C LEU A 14 4.49 -18.15 25.97
N LEU A 15 3.33 -18.66 26.40
CA LEU A 15 2.56 -19.63 25.61
C LEU A 15 1.99 -18.98 24.35
N VAL A 16 1.41 -17.78 24.46
CA VAL A 16 0.94 -17.00 23.28
C VAL A 16 2.10 -16.72 22.34
N LEU A 17 3.26 -16.30 22.85
CA LEU A 17 4.46 -16.07 22.06
C LEU A 17 4.89 -17.34 21.29
N ALA A 18 4.94 -18.50 21.97
CA ALA A 18 5.30 -19.76 21.34
C ALA A 18 4.34 -20.15 20.22
N LYS A 19 3.02 -19.94 20.41
CA LYS A 19 1.99 -20.13 19.37
C LYS A 19 2.18 -19.14 18.20
N GLY A 20 2.54 -17.88 18.50
CA GLY A 20 2.85 -16.85 17.49
C GLY A 20 4.06 -17.22 16.63
N VAL A 21 5.13 -17.71 17.23
CA VAL A 21 6.31 -18.23 16.52
C VAL A 21 5.96 -19.46 15.67
N ALA A 22 5.00 -20.26 16.09
CA ALA A 22 4.46 -21.39 15.32
C ALA A 22 3.47 -20.97 14.20
N GLY A 23 3.27 -19.66 13.97
CA GLY A 23 2.46 -19.11 12.87
C GLY A 23 1.02 -18.74 13.24
N LYS A 24 0.61 -18.86 14.51
CA LYS A 24 -0.68 -18.32 14.97
C LYS A 24 -0.61 -16.81 15.09
N GLN A 25 -1.75 -16.14 15.08
CA GLN A 25 -1.83 -14.70 15.27
C GLN A 25 -1.65 -14.34 16.75
N ILE A 26 -0.81 -13.34 17.04
CA ILE A 26 -0.79 -12.64 18.34
C ILE A 26 -1.67 -11.40 18.17
N ASN A 27 -2.73 -11.28 18.97
CA ASN A 27 -3.65 -10.14 18.94
C ASN A 27 -3.67 -9.47 20.31
N TYR A 28 -3.06 -8.28 20.43
CA TYR A 28 -3.10 -7.50 21.67
C TYR A 28 -4.45 -6.80 21.81
N THR A 29 -5.00 -6.76 23.03
CA THR A 29 -6.38 -6.33 23.27
C THR A 29 -6.49 -5.02 24.04
N LYS A 30 -5.70 -4.86 25.09
CA LYS A 30 -5.73 -3.66 25.95
C LYS A 30 -4.47 -3.50 26.79
N ILE A 31 -4.28 -2.30 27.32
CA ILE A 31 -3.29 -1.99 28.35
C ILE A 31 -4.03 -1.67 29.66
N VAL A 32 -3.57 -2.20 30.77
CA VAL A 32 -4.17 -1.96 32.09
C VAL A 32 -3.14 -1.34 33.02
N LEU A 33 -3.53 -0.25 33.69
CA LEU A 33 -2.75 0.41 34.74
C LEU A 33 -3.30 0.01 36.08
N GLY A 34 -2.42 -0.12 37.07
CA GLY A 34 -2.78 -0.48 38.42
C GLY A 34 -1.90 0.17 39.50
N ASP A 35 -2.27 -0.03 40.75
CA ASP A 35 -1.56 0.50 41.92
C ASP A 35 -1.08 -0.59 42.91
N GLY A 36 -1.17 -1.87 42.52
CA GLY A 36 -0.78 -2.99 43.39
C GLY A 36 0.73 -3.15 43.57
N TYR A 37 1.11 -3.75 44.64
CA TYR A 37 2.46 -4.25 44.89
C TYR A 37 2.53 -5.75 44.59
N LEU A 38 3.68 -6.19 44.13
CA LEU A 38 3.97 -7.64 44.10
C LEU A 38 4.08 -8.14 45.54
N GLU A 39 3.40 -9.25 45.84
CA GLU A 39 3.54 -9.93 47.11
C GLU A 39 4.91 -10.62 47.22
N GLU A 40 5.30 -10.97 48.45
CA GLU A 40 6.55 -11.71 48.69
C GLU A 40 6.54 -13.06 47.93
N GLY A 41 7.53 -13.25 47.08
CA GLY A 41 7.66 -14.44 46.22
C GLY A 41 6.92 -14.36 44.88
N GLN A 42 6.10 -13.34 44.63
CA GLN A 42 5.51 -13.09 43.30
C GLN A 42 6.54 -12.49 42.35
N THR A 43 6.44 -12.88 41.12
CA THR A 43 7.23 -12.32 40.03
C THR A 43 6.30 -11.92 38.87
N PRO A 44 6.66 -10.99 38.00
CA PRO A 44 5.88 -10.68 36.80
C PRO A 44 5.45 -11.93 36.03
N ARG A 45 6.34 -12.91 35.92
CA ARG A 45 6.09 -14.17 35.20
C ARG A 45 4.99 -15.04 35.80
N SER A 46 4.78 -14.99 37.13
CA SER A 46 3.77 -15.81 37.80
C SER A 46 2.36 -15.20 37.80
N LEU A 47 2.21 -13.96 37.33
CA LEU A 47 0.93 -13.27 37.36
C LEU A 47 0.01 -13.69 36.20
N THR A 48 -1.28 -13.71 36.51
CA THR A 48 -2.36 -13.96 35.54
C THR A 48 -3.21 -12.71 35.27
N GLY A 49 -2.96 -11.63 36.00
CA GLY A 49 -3.63 -10.33 35.88
C GLY A 49 -2.90 -9.23 36.60
N VAL A 50 -3.25 -7.98 36.37
CA VAL A 50 -2.80 -6.83 37.16
C VAL A 50 -3.35 -6.98 38.59
N VAL A 51 -2.53 -6.75 39.62
CA VAL A 51 -2.87 -7.04 41.04
C VAL A 51 -4.01 -6.11 41.52
N SER A 52 -3.89 -4.83 41.21
CA SER A 52 -4.90 -3.83 41.61
C SER A 52 -5.20 -2.90 40.42
N PRO A 53 -6.04 -3.34 39.47
CA PRO A 53 -6.34 -2.55 38.26
C PRO A 53 -7.10 -1.26 38.59
N LYS A 54 -6.71 -0.15 37.98
CA LYS A 54 -7.29 1.18 38.17
C LYS A 54 -7.82 1.80 36.90
N ALA A 55 -7.13 1.59 35.77
CA ALA A 55 -7.54 2.10 34.49
C ALA A 55 -7.22 1.12 33.36
N THR A 56 -8.09 1.08 32.39
CA THR A 56 -7.85 0.36 31.13
C THR A 56 -7.75 1.39 30.02
N ILE A 57 -6.78 1.24 29.14
CA ILE A 57 -6.58 2.09 27.99
C ILE A 57 -6.60 1.25 26.72
N ASP A 58 -7.23 1.83 25.71
CA ASP A 58 -7.28 1.24 24.39
C ASP A 58 -5.92 1.34 23.69
N ILE A 59 -5.60 0.33 22.89
CA ILE A 59 -4.41 0.36 22.07
C ILE A 59 -4.66 1.28 20.89
N THR A 60 -3.75 2.23 20.67
CA THR A 60 -3.76 3.14 19.52
C THR A 60 -2.62 2.87 18.55
N LYS A 61 -1.64 2.03 18.97
CA LYS A 61 -0.41 1.79 18.23
C LYS A 61 0.04 0.34 18.40
N CYS A 62 0.35 -0.32 17.29
CA CYS A 62 0.98 -1.65 17.28
C CYS A 62 1.98 -1.69 16.10
N VAL A 63 3.27 -1.65 16.43
CA VAL A 63 4.35 -1.58 15.41
C VAL A 63 5.35 -2.70 15.67
N VAL A 64 5.49 -3.61 14.72
CA VAL A 64 6.52 -4.66 14.75
C VAL A 64 7.87 -4.03 14.44
N ASN A 65 8.83 -4.17 15.35
CA ASN A 65 10.19 -3.70 15.21
C ASN A 65 11.04 -4.77 14.48
N GLY A 66 12.06 -4.35 13.76
CA GLY A 66 12.91 -5.28 12.99
C GLY A 66 13.81 -6.19 13.82
N ASP A 67 13.79 -6.07 15.15
CA ASP A 67 14.67 -6.78 16.11
C ASP A 67 13.99 -7.93 16.89
N GLY A 68 12.80 -8.35 16.44
CA GLY A 68 12.02 -9.39 17.11
C GLY A 68 11.22 -8.88 18.31
N THR A 69 11.00 -7.58 18.39
CA THR A 69 10.10 -6.94 19.36
C THR A 69 8.92 -6.26 18.68
N VAL A 70 7.91 -5.91 19.46
CA VAL A 70 6.77 -5.08 19.05
C VAL A 70 6.63 -3.93 20.04
N THR A 71 6.29 -2.76 19.53
CA THR A 71 5.85 -1.62 20.34
C THR A 71 4.34 -1.55 20.31
N VAL A 72 3.71 -1.72 21.46
CA VAL A 72 2.26 -1.59 21.66
C VAL A 72 2.03 -0.38 22.55
N GLY A 73 1.22 0.57 22.10
CA GLY A 73 1.01 1.82 22.81
C GLY A 73 -0.43 2.27 22.85
N GLY A 74 -0.72 3.14 23.82
CA GLY A 74 -2.00 3.80 24.00
C GLY A 74 -1.84 5.13 24.73
N VAL A 75 -2.91 5.91 24.74
CA VAL A 75 -2.97 7.19 25.43
C VAL A 75 -3.85 7.06 26.66
N PHE A 76 -3.28 7.36 27.81
CA PHE A 76 -4.00 7.46 29.08
C PHE A 76 -4.37 8.91 29.35
N THR A 77 -5.61 9.15 29.73
CA THR A 77 -6.08 10.41 30.33
C THR A 77 -6.72 10.14 31.68
N ASN A 78 -6.65 11.12 32.61
CA ASN A 78 -7.31 10.97 33.92
C ASN A 78 -8.77 11.45 33.93
N ASP A 79 -9.37 11.67 32.76
CA ASP A 79 -10.74 12.18 32.63
C ASP A 79 -11.81 11.19 33.14
N GLN A 80 -11.50 9.90 33.16
CA GLN A 80 -12.35 8.82 33.69
C GLN A 80 -11.89 8.31 35.07
N THR A 81 -10.90 8.94 35.69
CA THR A 81 -10.31 8.49 36.95
C THR A 81 -11.05 9.13 38.13
N ASN A 82 -12.03 8.43 38.73
CA ASN A 82 -12.81 8.98 39.86
C ASN A 82 -11.98 9.20 41.12
N ASP A 83 -11.07 8.25 41.40
CA ASP A 83 -10.14 8.28 42.54
C ASP A 83 -8.71 8.33 42.03
N GLY A 84 -7.87 9.17 42.63
CA GLY A 84 -6.45 9.19 42.29
C GLY A 84 -5.78 7.87 42.68
N PHE A 85 -4.72 7.49 41.96
CA PHE A 85 -3.98 6.27 42.24
C PHE A 85 -2.49 6.45 41.93
N TYR A 86 -1.67 5.56 42.48
CA TYR A 86 -0.25 5.48 42.13
C TYR A 86 -0.08 4.57 40.93
N TYR A 87 0.37 5.12 39.79
CA TYR A 87 0.70 4.35 38.58
C TYR A 87 1.92 3.48 38.86
N ARG A 88 1.66 2.29 39.36
CA ARG A 88 2.67 1.30 39.82
C ARG A 88 2.74 0.07 38.93
N GLU A 89 1.61 -0.34 38.37
CA GLU A 89 1.49 -1.53 37.54
C GLU A 89 1.18 -1.17 36.09
N LEU A 90 1.73 -1.97 35.19
CA LEU A 90 1.48 -1.89 33.76
C LEU A 90 1.32 -3.30 33.19
N GLY A 91 0.15 -3.64 32.67
CA GLY A 91 -0.16 -4.91 32.06
C GLY A 91 -0.58 -4.76 30.60
N LEU A 92 0.01 -5.55 29.70
CA LEU A 92 -0.43 -5.71 28.32
C LEU A 92 -1.15 -7.04 28.20
N TYR A 93 -2.35 -7.02 27.64
CA TYR A 93 -3.18 -8.19 27.43
C TYR A 93 -3.20 -8.59 25.97
N ALA A 94 -3.39 -9.87 25.70
CA ALA A 94 -3.55 -10.44 24.38
C ALA A 94 -4.55 -11.59 24.40
N ASP A 95 -5.21 -11.84 23.27
CA ASP A 95 -6.00 -13.04 23.08
C ASP A 95 -5.08 -14.26 22.98
N ASP A 96 -5.41 -15.35 23.67
CA ASP A 96 -4.79 -16.63 23.39
C ASP A 96 -5.34 -17.14 22.04
N PRO A 97 -4.46 -17.56 21.10
CA PRO A 97 -4.92 -18.09 19.81
C PRO A 97 -5.79 -19.36 19.88
N ASP A 98 -5.88 -20.00 21.05
CA ASP A 98 -6.78 -21.12 21.27
C ASP A 98 -8.11 -20.58 21.81
N GLU A 99 -9.21 -20.82 21.08
CA GLU A 99 -10.54 -20.20 21.29
C GLU A 99 -11.12 -20.42 22.70
N ASP A 100 -10.71 -21.50 23.38
CA ASP A 100 -11.25 -21.87 24.71
C ASP A 100 -10.56 -21.13 25.87
N VAL A 101 -9.46 -20.43 25.64
CA VAL A 101 -8.65 -19.79 26.72
C VAL A 101 -9.05 -18.33 26.95
N GLY A 102 -9.30 -17.58 25.88
CA GLY A 102 -9.65 -16.17 25.94
C GLY A 102 -8.46 -15.24 26.16
N GLU A 103 -8.72 -14.07 26.76
CA GLU A 103 -7.73 -13.03 26.99
C GLU A 103 -6.80 -13.37 28.16
N VAL A 104 -5.50 -13.16 27.99
CA VAL A 104 -4.46 -13.41 29.01
C VAL A 104 -3.57 -12.19 29.20
N LEU A 105 -2.97 -12.07 30.40
CA LEU A 105 -1.91 -11.10 30.66
C LEU A 105 -0.65 -11.55 29.91
N TYR A 106 -0.26 -10.81 28.86
CA TYR A 106 0.91 -11.13 28.03
C TYR A 106 2.22 -10.73 28.70
N CYS A 107 2.33 -9.48 29.14
CA CYS A 107 3.46 -9.01 29.90
C CYS A 107 3.03 -8.06 31.01
N TYR A 108 3.87 -7.94 32.01
CA TYR A 108 3.59 -7.15 33.22
C TYR A 108 4.84 -6.42 33.67
N GLY A 109 4.65 -5.18 34.13
CA GLY A 109 5.67 -4.38 34.78
C GLY A 109 5.19 -3.79 36.08
N ASN A 110 6.11 -3.65 37.04
CA ASN A 110 5.87 -3.03 38.33
C ASN A 110 7.05 -2.12 38.70
N CYS A 111 6.74 -0.87 39.09
CA CYS A 111 7.76 0.10 39.50
C CYS A 111 7.91 0.26 41.04
N GLY A 112 7.16 -0.48 41.81
CA GLY A 112 7.22 -0.43 43.28
C GLY A 112 7.04 0.97 43.83
N ASP A 113 7.97 1.43 44.65
CA ASP A 113 7.94 2.76 45.27
C ASP A 113 8.28 3.91 44.30
N LEU A 114 8.69 3.61 43.07
CA LEU A 114 8.95 4.60 42.01
C LEU A 114 7.67 5.02 41.25
N ALA A 115 6.50 4.68 41.83
CA ALA A 115 5.21 5.00 41.23
C ALA A 115 4.95 6.49 41.19
N GLU A 116 4.25 6.93 40.13
CA GLU A 116 3.83 8.30 39.95
C GLU A 116 2.34 8.48 40.37
N TRP A 117 2.04 9.54 41.10
CA TRP A 117 0.67 9.84 41.48
C TRP A 117 -0.13 10.35 40.30
N ILE A 118 -1.26 9.73 40.02
CA ILE A 118 -2.26 10.17 39.05
C ILE A 118 -3.42 10.80 39.83
N PRO A 119 -3.70 12.10 39.64
CA PRO A 119 -4.80 12.76 40.32
C PRO A 119 -6.16 12.34 39.76
N PRO A 120 -7.24 12.43 40.57
CA PRO A 120 -8.60 12.18 40.12
C PRO A 120 -9.08 13.20 39.09
N THR A 121 -10.11 12.83 38.32
CA THR A 121 -10.83 13.75 37.43
C THR A 121 -11.47 14.91 38.20
N GLY A 122 -11.74 16.01 37.51
CA GLY A 122 -12.39 17.18 38.11
C GLY A 122 -11.48 18.09 38.94
N GLY A 123 -10.20 17.74 39.12
CA GLY A 123 -9.18 18.62 39.70
C GLY A 123 -8.63 19.62 38.67
N ALA A 124 -7.75 20.52 39.14
CA ALA A 124 -7.08 21.50 38.26
C ALA A 124 -6.03 20.89 37.33
N THR A 125 -5.69 19.61 37.54
CA THR A 125 -4.61 18.92 36.79
C THR A 125 -5.19 17.88 35.84
N ILE A 126 -5.06 18.15 34.54
CA ILE A 126 -5.33 17.18 33.48
C ILE A 126 -4.01 16.42 33.23
N VAL A 127 -4.07 15.11 33.25
CA VAL A 127 -2.93 14.23 32.93
C VAL A 127 -3.23 13.52 31.63
N GLU A 128 -2.35 13.67 30.66
CA GLU A 128 -2.32 12.88 29.43
C GLU A 128 -0.94 12.25 29.31
N LYS A 129 -0.89 10.94 29.08
CA LYS A 129 0.35 10.17 28.94
C LYS A 129 0.27 9.22 27.75
N THR A 130 1.24 9.30 26.88
CA THR A 130 1.48 8.21 25.94
C THR A 130 2.26 7.11 26.66
N ILE A 131 1.78 5.88 26.58
CA ILE A 131 2.38 4.69 27.16
C ILE A 131 2.73 3.75 26.04
N ASP A 132 4.02 3.48 25.86
CA ASP A 132 4.56 2.52 24.91
C ASP A 132 5.19 1.35 25.66
N ILE A 133 4.75 0.13 25.33
CA ILE A 133 5.28 -1.12 25.86
C ILE A 133 6.06 -1.80 24.73
N VAL A 134 7.35 -1.99 24.93
CA VAL A 134 8.18 -2.78 24.01
C VAL A 134 8.30 -4.18 24.57
N THR A 135 7.83 -5.19 23.85
CA THR A 135 7.86 -6.58 24.27
C THR A 135 8.34 -7.52 23.17
N ALA A 136 8.87 -8.67 23.53
CA ALA A 136 9.38 -9.63 22.56
C ALA A 136 8.25 -10.38 21.85
N ILE A 137 8.42 -10.56 20.54
CA ILE A 137 7.60 -11.40 19.67
C ILE A 137 8.44 -12.48 18.95
N GLY A 138 9.76 -12.46 19.14
CA GLY A 138 10.67 -13.40 18.48
C GLY A 138 10.58 -13.36 16.96
N THR A 139 10.32 -14.50 16.35
CA THR A 139 10.13 -14.64 14.89
C THR A 139 8.66 -14.67 14.45
N ALA A 140 7.72 -14.31 15.32
CA ALA A 140 6.31 -14.25 14.97
C ALA A 140 6.09 -13.17 13.88
N THR A 141 5.38 -13.52 12.82
CA THR A 141 5.13 -12.64 11.65
C THR A 141 3.70 -12.11 11.60
N ASN A 142 2.78 -12.73 12.34
CA ASN A 142 1.37 -12.32 12.36
C ASN A 142 1.04 -11.71 13.72
N VAL A 143 1.31 -10.41 13.86
CA VAL A 143 1.13 -9.64 15.10
C VAL A 143 0.22 -8.46 14.82
N THR A 144 -0.85 -8.35 15.58
CA THR A 144 -1.88 -7.31 15.47
C THR A 144 -2.29 -6.80 16.84
N ALA A 145 -3.12 -5.75 16.86
CA ALA A 145 -3.81 -5.30 18.05
C ALA A 145 -5.25 -4.92 17.70
N TYR A 146 -6.15 -5.07 18.66
CA TYR A 146 -7.48 -4.48 18.55
C TYR A 146 -7.39 -2.98 18.84
N ILE A 147 -7.63 -2.17 17.82
CA ILE A 147 -7.67 -0.70 17.92
C ILE A 147 -9.12 -0.28 17.70
N PRO A 148 -9.83 0.19 18.74
CA PRO A 148 -11.19 0.69 18.60
C PRO A 148 -11.26 1.88 17.62
N ALA A 149 -12.39 2.03 16.93
CA ALA A 149 -12.56 3.11 15.96
C ALA A 149 -12.57 4.52 16.59
N ASP A 150 -12.83 4.61 17.87
CA ASP A 150 -12.85 5.82 18.70
C ASP A 150 -11.61 5.98 19.59
N ALA A 151 -10.60 5.13 19.39
CA ALA A 151 -9.34 5.23 20.13
C ALA A 151 -8.62 6.55 19.84
N TYR A 152 -8.05 7.14 20.88
CA TYR A 152 -7.28 8.37 20.75
C TYR A 152 -6.00 8.14 19.92
N ALA A 153 -5.87 8.85 18.79
CA ALA A 153 -4.63 8.91 18.04
C ALA A 153 -3.67 9.94 18.67
N THR A 154 -2.41 9.59 18.80
CA THR A 154 -1.39 10.56 19.24
C THR A 154 -1.12 11.59 18.13
N LYS A 155 -0.53 12.73 18.50
CA LYS A 155 -0.04 13.71 17.50
C LYS A 155 0.97 13.08 16.56
N GLU A 156 1.82 12.18 17.05
CA GLU A 156 2.81 11.46 16.25
C GLU A 156 2.14 10.56 15.21
N ASP A 157 1.10 9.81 15.60
CA ASP A 157 0.32 8.98 14.70
C ASP A 157 -0.35 9.83 13.61
N TYR A 158 -0.94 10.96 13.97
CA TYR A 158 -1.55 11.90 13.02
C TYR A 158 -0.53 12.41 12.00
N GLU A 159 0.65 12.87 12.42
CA GLU A 159 1.69 13.37 11.51
C GLU A 159 2.25 12.24 10.62
N ASN A 160 2.39 11.02 11.11
CA ASN A 160 2.78 9.85 10.34
C ASN A 160 1.75 9.50 9.26
N TYR A 161 0.47 9.43 9.61
CA TYR A 161 -0.60 9.17 8.63
C TYR A 161 -0.71 10.28 7.59
N LYS A 162 -0.54 11.53 8.00
CA LYS A 162 -0.51 12.68 7.11
C LYS A 162 0.66 12.60 6.12
N ALA A 163 1.86 12.22 6.57
CA ALA A 163 3.02 12.04 5.71
C ALA A 163 2.79 10.92 4.67
N ILE A 164 2.23 9.79 5.09
CA ILE A 164 1.86 8.67 4.20
C ILE A 164 0.83 9.12 3.15
N ALA A 165 -0.20 9.85 3.58
CA ALA A 165 -1.24 10.35 2.69
C ALA A 165 -0.68 11.33 1.64
N LEU A 166 0.21 12.25 2.04
CA LEU A 166 0.88 13.18 1.14
C LEU A 166 1.79 12.45 0.13
N ALA A 167 2.52 11.44 0.56
CA ALA A 167 3.36 10.63 -0.33
C ALA A 167 2.52 9.84 -1.35
N ALA A 168 1.41 9.25 -0.92
CA ALA A 168 0.47 8.56 -1.79
C ALA A 168 -0.14 9.51 -2.84
N GLN A 169 -0.53 10.72 -2.43
CA GLN A 169 -1.05 11.74 -3.32
C GLN A 169 -0.02 12.20 -4.36
N ALA A 170 1.25 12.38 -3.94
CA ALA A 170 2.33 12.72 -4.86
C ALA A 170 2.54 11.63 -5.92
N THR A 171 2.52 10.36 -5.52
CA THR A 171 2.62 9.22 -6.43
C THR A 171 1.44 9.16 -7.41
N ALA A 172 0.23 9.39 -6.94
CA ALA A 172 -0.96 9.45 -7.80
C ALA A 172 -0.89 10.59 -8.82
N ASN A 173 -0.43 11.77 -8.42
CA ASN A 173 -0.23 12.90 -9.32
C ASN A 173 0.82 12.61 -10.40
N GLN A 174 1.92 11.93 -10.06
CA GLN A 174 2.93 11.49 -11.04
C GLN A 174 2.33 10.49 -12.04
N ALA A 175 1.53 9.53 -11.57
CA ALA A 175 0.86 8.56 -12.45
C ALA A 175 -0.10 9.25 -13.42
N ILE A 176 -0.86 10.25 -12.97
CA ILE A 176 -1.74 11.05 -13.83
C ILE A 176 -0.93 11.79 -14.91
N LEU A 177 0.19 12.40 -14.54
CA LEU A 177 1.05 13.10 -15.49
C LEU A 177 1.61 12.16 -16.57
N LEU A 178 2.08 10.99 -16.17
CA LEU A 178 2.56 9.95 -17.10
C LEU A 178 1.46 9.46 -18.04
N ALA A 179 0.24 9.26 -17.52
CA ALA A 179 -0.91 8.89 -18.33
C ALA A 179 -1.25 9.97 -19.38
N GLN A 180 -1.22 11.24 -19.00
CA GLN A 180 -1.44 12.35 -19.93
C GLN A 180 -0.37 12.42 -21.03
N GLN A 181 0.90 12.20 -20.67
CA GLN A 181 1.99 12.11 -21.65
C GLN A 181 1.79 10.94 -22.63
N ALA A 182 1.38 9.78 -22.13
CA ALA A 182 1.10 8.61 -22.96
C ALA A 182 -0.04 8.85 -23.93
N VAL A 183 -1.11 9.55 -23.51
CA VAL A 183 -2.21 9.96 -24.38
C VAL A 183 -1.70 10.90 -25.48
N GLY A 184 -0.90 11.90 -25.15
CA GLY A 184 -0.33 12.83 -26.13
C GLY A 184 0.56 12.12 -27.18
N ILE A 185 1.36 11.14 -26.76
CA ILE A 185 2.15 10.32 -27.69
C ILE A 185 1.26 9.48 -28.61
N ALA A 186 0.19 8.89 -28.07
CA ALA A 186 -0.76 8.11 -28.85
C ALA A 186 -1.50 8.97 -29.91
N GLU A 187 -1.89 10.19 -29.56
CA GLU A 187 -2.51 11.14 -30.50
C GLU A 187 -1.54 11.54 -31.63
N GLN A 188 -0.28 11.81 -31.30
CA GLN A 188 0.76 12.10 -32.31
C GLN A 188 1.00 10.90 -33.23
N ALA A 189 1.06 9.70 -32.70
CA ALA A 189 1.21 8.48 -33.49
C ALA A 189 -0.01 8.26 -34.41
N ALA A 190 -1.22 8.49 -33.93
CA ALA A 190 -2.43 8.39 -34.72
C ALA A 190 -2.44 9.39 -35.88
N ALA A 191 -2.03 10.65 -35.67
CA ALA A 191 -1.88 11.64 -36.70
C ALA A 191 -0.85 11.21 -37.75
N ALA A 192 0.30 10.71 -37.35
CA ALA A 192 1.33 10.22 -38.30
C ALA A 192 0.85 9.03 -39.13
N VAL A 193 0.02 8.15 -38.57
CA VAL A 193 -0.60 7.04 -39.34
C VAL A 193 -1.55 7.56 -40.39
N VAL A 194 -2.35 8.60 -40.11
CA VAL A 194 -3.23 9.23 -41.09
C VAL A 194 -2.41 9.85 -42.20
N ASP A 195 -1.35 10.59 -41.92
CA ASP A 195 -0.47 11.18 -42.91
C ASP A 195 0.19 10.13 -43.82
N LEU A 196 0.68 9.03 -43.22
CA LEU A 196 1.26 7.92 -43.96
C LEU A 196 0.21 7.27 -44.88
N SER A 197 -1.01 7.08 -44.42
CA SER A 197 -2.12 6.55 -45.23
C SER A 197 -2.38 7.41 -46.45
N ASN A 198 -2.39 8.73 -46.28
CA ASN A 198 -2.57 9.68 -47.38
C ASN A 198 -1.43 9.57 -48.43
N VAL A 199 -0.18 9.47 -47.96
CA VAL A 199 0.98 9.28 -48.83
C VAL A 199 0.90 7.96 -49.59
N VAL A 200 0.50 6.88 -48.93
CA VAL A 200 0.31 5.57 -49.57
C VAL A 200 -0.76 5.63 -50.64
N GLN A 201 -1.92 6.27 -50.37
CA GLN A 201 -2.98 6.43 -51.37
C GLN A 201 -2.50 7.24 -52.60
N GLN A 202 -1.79 8.34 -52.38
CA GLN A 202 -1.21 9.14 -53.47
C GLN A 202 -0.23 8.34 -54.31
N ASN A 203 0.64 7.56 -53.67
CA ASN A 203 1.60 6.73 -54.40
C ASN A 203 0.90 5.59 -55.15
N THR A 204 -0.12 4.97 -54.56
CA THR A 204 -0.94 3.97 -55.26
C THR A 204 -1.57 4.56 -56.51
N SER A 205 -2.16 5.74 -56.42
CA SER A 205 -2.75 6.42 -57.58
C SER A 205 -1.70 6.69 -58.67
N LYS A 206 -0.50 7.16 -58.30
CA LYS A 206 0.59 7.39 -59.24
C LYS A 206 1.06 6.10 -59.92
N ILE A 207 1.19 5.01 -59.12
CA ILE A 207 1.55 3.69 -59.63
C ILE A 207 0.50 3.18 -60.63
N THR A 208 -0.79 3.33 -60.31
CA THR A 208 -1.88 2.94 -61.21
C THR A 208 -1.79 3.72 -62.53
N THR A 209 -1.60 5.04 -62.44
CA THR A 209 -1.45 5.88 -63.66
C THR A 209 -0.25 5.45 -64.51
N LEU A 210 0.91 5.15 -63.87
CA LEU A 210 2.10 4.66 -64.56
C LEU A 210 1.87 3.26 -65.17
N TRP A 211 1.22 2.39 -64.42
CA TRP A 211 0.87 1.05 -64.90
C TRP A 211 -0.02 1.12 -66.15
N ASP A 212 -1.08 1.91 -66.09
CA ASP A 212 -2.01 2.11 -67.20
C ASP A 212 -1.31 2.73 -68.42
N ALA A 213 -0.38 3.67 -68.19
CA ALA A 213 0.41 4.28 -69.25
C ALA A 213 1.39 3.33 -69.94
N VAL A 214 1.94 2.33 -69.18
CA VAL A 214 2.97 1.38 -69.70
C VAL A 214 2.34 0.10 -70.18
N PHE A 215 1.33 -0.42 -69.48
CA PHE A 215 0.79 -1.78 -69.73
C PHE A 215 -0.70 -1.76 -70.14
N GLY A 216 -1.36 -0.61 -70.01
CA GLY A 216 -2.77 -0.45 -70.41
C GLY A 216 -2.98 -0.58 -71.91
N ASP A 217 -4.23 -0.84 -72.30
CA ASP A 217 -4.60 -0.88 -73.73
C ASP A 217 -4.37 0.48 -74.31
N ILE A 218 -3.66 0.48 -75.43
CA ILE A 218 -3.33 1.73 -76.21
C ILE A 218 -4.55 2.49 -76.57
N THR A 219 -5.70 1.84 -76.79
CA THR A 219 -6.98 2.46 -77.15
C THR A 219 -7.58 3.35 -76.06
N THR A 220 -7.21 3.16 -74.82
CA THR A 220 -7.67 3.91 -73.61
C THR A 220 -6.62 4.88 -73.08
N ASN A 221 -5.40 4.83 -73.59
CA ASN A 221 -4.30 5.68 -73.11
C ASN A 221 -4.49 7.10 -73.74
N PRO A 222 -4.51 8.19 -72.92
CA PRO A 222 -4.67 9.56 -73.43
C PRO A 222 -3.50 10.03 -74.31
N PHE A 223 -2.36 9.30 -74.25
CA PHE A 223 -1.18 9.58 -75.10
C PHE A 223 -1.09 8.66 -76.35
N GLN A 224 -2.12 7.86 -76.59
CA GLN A 224 -2.09 6.96 -77.74
C GLN A 224 -2.07 7.72 -79.09
N ILE A 225 -1.29 7.18 -80.00
CA ILE A 225 -1.38 7.55 -81.44
C ILE A 225 -1.99 6.34 -82.14
N THR A 226 -3.17 6.51 -82.73
CA THR A 226 -3.84 5.46 -83.49
C THR A 226 -3.45 5.51 -84.92
N PHE A 227 -3.09 4.38 -85.50
CA PHE A 227 -2.86 4.23 -86.92
C PHE A 227 -3.94 3.31 -87.49
N ALA A 228 -4.49 3.64 -88.61
CA ALA A 228 -5.48 2.82 -89.31
C ALA A 228 -4.82 1.58 -89.94
N ASN A 229 -3.58 1.72 -90.35
CA ASN A 229 -2.70 0.64 -90.89
C ASN A 229 -1.24 1.07 -90.73
N LEU A 230 -0.31 0.22 -91.18
CA LEU A 230 1.14 0.45 -91.11
C LEU A 230 1.70 0.86 -92.49
N ASP A 231 0.87 1.31 -93.41
CA ASP A 231 1.33 1.83 -94.72
C ASP A 231 2.27 3.02 -94.47
N ASP A 232 3.45 2.93 -95.05
CA ASP A 232 4.53 3.94 -94.93
C ASP A 232 5.18 4.02 -93.50
N ILE A 233 4.90 3.07 -92.59
CA ILE A 233 5.52 3.00 -91.30
C ILE A 233 6.45 1.77 -91.22
N THR A 234 7.73 1.99 -90.81
CA THR A 234 8.69 0.95 -90.58
C THR A 234 8.82 0.72 -89.08
N LEU A 235 8.46 -0.49 -88.57
CA LEU A 235 8.69 -0.88 -87.24
C LEU A 235 10.16 -1.25 -87.04
N THR A 236 10.81 -0.62 -86.05
CA THR A 236 12.20 -0.95 -85.66
C THR A 236 12.28 -2.00 -84.56
N SER A 237 11.22 -2.15 -83.77
CA SER A 237 11.05 -3.21 -82.79
C SER A 237 9.55 -3.38 -82.46
N GLY A 238 9.17 -4.61 -81.95
CA GLY A 238 7.78 -4.93 -81.66
C GLY A 238 7.01 -5.50 -82.87
N VAL A 239 5.81 -6.02 -82.57
CA VAL A 239 4.93 -6.67 -83.50
C VAL A 239 3.59 -5.85 -83.60
N TRP A 240 3.14 -5.55 -84.76
CA TRP A 240 1.82 -4.96 -84.97
C TRP A 240 0.70 -6.00 -84.81
N ASN A 241 -0.18 -5.85 -83.85
CA ASN A 241 -1.37 -6.67 -83.71
C ASN A 241 -2.51 -6.04 -84.52
N ALA A 242 -2.73 -6.59 -85.72
CA ALA A 242 -3.75 -6.03 -86.60
C ALA A 242 -5.19 -6.17 -86.14
N THR A 243 -5.44 -7.17 -85.26
CA THR A 243 -6.77 -7.41 -84.66
C THR A 243 -7.11 -6.32 -83.62
N LEU A 244 -6.10 -6.01 -82.81
CA LEU A 244 -6.23 -5.02 -81.73
C LEU A 244 -5.80 -3.60 -82.17
N GLN A 245 -5.29 -3.47 -83.39
CA GLN A 245 -4.78 -2.20 -83.99
C GLN A 245 -3.75 -1.53 -83.08
N ARG A 246 -2.83 -2.33 -82.50
CA ARG A 246 -1.82 -1.83 -81.61
C ARG A 246 -0.44 -2.47 -81.80
N LEU A 247 0.61 -1.76 -81.39
CA LEU A 247 1.98 -2.28 -81.30
C LEU A 247 2.14 -3.03 -80.06
N GLU A 248 2.67 -4.25 -80.15
CA GLU A 248 3.05 -5.09 -79.02
C GLU A 248 4.61 -5.23 -79.01
N CYS A 249 5.24 -4.80 -77.86
CA CYS A 249 6.69 -4.80 -77.65
C CYS A 249 7.12 -5.94 -76.79
#